data_779dd2d32aa5b974ca2a02cad4f20406
#
_entry.id   779dd2d32aa5b974ca2a02cad4f20406
#
_cell.length_a   1.000
_cell.length_b   1.000
_cell.length_c   1.000
_cell.angle_alpha   90.00
_cell.angle_beta   90.00
_cell.angle_gamma   90.00
#
_symmetry.space_group_name_H-M   'P 1'
#
loop_
_entity.id
_entity.type
_entity.pdbx_description
1 polymer ?
#
loop_
_entity_poly.entity_id
_entity_poly.type
_entity_poly.pdbx_seq_one_letter_code
_entity_poly.pdbx_strand_id
1 'polypeptide(L)'
;MKLAFSSSDNQSIKSVCLHKLQASSQKIYQESELVSILKQILNISPERKYNKGEVINIIERINDSSSTQVKDKLREQEQYISQLQKEKAKLKEQVEINKQDISQLQMEIINANNKIKQLEEEIKISKEVNSKLQDKLDYDEALKRHDGSNTGIPTSKTPVNKKKVIPNGRVRTGRKVGGQVGHPKAKVKIPEKIDQILYHPLDKCNHCGGSNLVAVKKEDGSCQDSQSTYEVDVVVQTVVTEHRYPFYICKDCGKICCAEHNKAVVSYGPNIQSMILGATNVCNVPVNKVIRLLEGLTEGQVKPSEGYICSLQRKAAKKLMPFYRDLRGELIQRHMLYWDDTVARINGKNGCLRVYLDESMAYYCAHEHKDLAGVLDDLVLTELTEDTIVMHDHNIINYNEIFKYQNVECNAHLLRDFKKVADDTGCDIYQKLIKLIQNTIKKRKKLIEAGETCFTKKDTDKFFNKLKKLLTKAEKHAENNTNPYIQKTEKALVKRLNKHGDNYFRWVRDFSIPITNNLSERAIRNLKSKQNASGQFKNIKSAENFAIIKSFTETSRKNGINEFKALRRLMAGNPYTVKEILSFQPDTG
;
A
#
# COMPACT_ATOMS: atom_id res chain seq x y z
N MET A 1 -22.29 -21.18 5.62
CA MET A 1 -22.45 -22.50 4.99
C MET A 1 -21.08 -22.88 4.43
N LYS A 2 -20.32 -23.75 5.12
CA LYS A 2 -19.02 -24.26 4.66
C LYS A 2 -19.32 -25.37 3.66
N LEU A 3 -19.12 -25.13 2.39
CA LEU A 3 -19.07 -26.18 1.37
C LEU A 3 -17.66 -26.76 1.39
N ALA A 4 -17.50 -27.94 1.99
CA ALA A 4 -16.35 -28.79 1.77
C ALA A 4 -16.58 -29.50 0.42
N PHE A 5 -15.85 -29.08 -0.60
CA PHE A 5 -15.91 -29.75 -1.90
C PHE A 5 -14.89 -30.91 -1.93
N SER A 6 -15.36 -32.08 -2.35
CA SER A 6 -14.49 -33.22 -2.71
C SER A 6 -13.78 -32.93 -4.05
N SER A 7 -12.71 -33.65 -4.36
CA SER A 7 -11.97 -33.49 -5.63
C SER A 7 -12.83 -33.74 -6.88
N SER A 8 -13.86 -34.60 -6.76
CA SER A 8 -14.87 -34.84 -7.80
C SER A 8 -15.77 -33.62 -8.06
N ASP A 9 -16.08 -32.84 -7.01
CA ASP A 9 -16.92 -31.65 -7.13
C ASP A 9 -16.21 -30.51 -7.85
N ASN A 10 -14.89 -30.39 -7.69
CA ASN A 10 -14.08 -29.39 -8.40
C ASN A 10 -14.00 -29.66 -9.93
N GLN A 11 -13.97 -30.92 -10.35
CA GLN A 11 -14.03 -31.28 -11.78
C GLN A 11 -15.45 -31.06 -12.35
N SER A 12 -16.48 -31.39 -11.59
CA SER A 12 -17.87 -31.17 -11.96
C SER A 12 -18.19 -29.66 -12.09
N ILE A 13 -17.75 -28.84 -11.13
CA ILE A 13 -17.91 -27.38 -11.16
C ILE A 13 -17.17 -26.78 -12.35
N LYS A 14 -15.94 -27.24 -12.65
CA LYS A 14 -15.18 -26.79 -13.84
C LYS A 14 -15.90 -27.14 -15.14
N SER A 15 -16.44 -28.35 -15.27
CA SER A 15 -17.20 -28.83 -16.43
C SER A 15 -18.51 -28.05 -16.61
N VAL A 16 -19.28 -27.85 -15.54
CA VAL A 16 -20.52 -27.06 -15.55
C VAL A 16 -20.27 -25.60 -15.87
N CYS A 17 -19.16 -25.04 -15.38
CA CYS A 17 -18.74 -23.68 -15.68
C CYS A 17 -18.39 -23.49 -17.17
N LEU A 18 -17.60 -24.41 -17.76
CA LEU A 18 -17.25 -24.37 -19.19
C LEU A 18 -18.48 -24.58 -20.08
N HIS A 19 -19.38 -25.52 -19.75
CA HIS A 19 -20.58 -25.77 -20.54
C HIS A 19 -21.59 -24.60 -20.52
N LYS A 20 -21.76 -23.94 -19.36
CA LYS A 20 -22.63 -22.74 -19.26
C LYS A 20 -22.05 -21.53 -19.99
N LEU A 21 -20.72 -21.39 -20.02
CA LEU A 21 -20.03 -20.31 -20.74
C LEU A 21 -20.02 -20.52 -22.25
N GLN A 22 -19.96 -21.78 -22.72
CA GLN A 22 -20.02 -22.11 -24.16
C GLN A 22 -21.43 -21.95 -24.75
N ALA A 23 -22.47 -22.07 -23.96
CA ALA A 23 -23.87 -22.07 -24.42
C ALA A 23 -24.50 -20.69 -24.64
N SER A 24 -23.89 -19.59 -24.17
CA SER A 24 -24.43 -18.23 -24.32
C SER A 24 -23.45 -17.28 -24.97
N SER A 25 -23.65 -16.95 -26.24
CA SER A 25 -22.89 -15.90 -26.95
C SER A 25 -23.32 -14.52 -26.45
N GLN A 26 -22.40 -13.70 -25.96
CA GLN A 26 -22.52 -12.26 -25.65
C GLN A 26 -23.17 -11.82 -24.33
N LYS A 27 -23.16 -12.58 -23.25
CA LYS A 27 -23.61 -12.06 -21.95
C LYS A 27 -22.44 -11.47 -21.13
N ILE A 28 -22.60 -10.20 -20.74
CA ILE A 28 -21.77 -9.58 -19.70
C ILE A 28 -22.25 -10.13 -18.36
N TYR A 29 -21.39 -10.84 -17.65
CA TYR A 29 -21.70 -11.39 -16.32
C TYR A 29 -21.49 -10.30 -15.29
N GLN A 30 -22.58 -9.72 -14.76
CA GLN A 30 -22.48 -8.74 -13.67
C GLN A 30 -22.38 -9.40 -12.29
N GLU A 31 -23.06 -10.49 -12.06
CA GLU A 31 -22.99 -11.33 -10.85
C GLU A 31 -23.71 -12.65 -11.12
N SER A 32 -23.09 -13.53 -11.90
CA SER A 32 -23.52 -14.93 -11.88
C SER A 32 -22.84 -15.62 -10.69
N GLU A 33 -23.47 -16.66 -10.13
CA GLU A 33 -22.84 -17.51 -9.10
C GLU A 33 -21.41 -17.92 -9.48
N LEU A 34 -21.14 -18.03 -10.78
CA LEU A 34 -19.86 -18.40 -11.35
C LEU A 34 -18.80 -17.32 -11.16
N VAL A 35 -19.17 -16.05 -11.35
CA VAL A 35 -18.28 -14.91 -11.16
C VAL A 35 -18.02 -14.69 -9.67
N SER A 36 -19.01 -14.96 -8.81
CA SER A 36 -18.84 -14.92 -7.36
C SER A 36 -17.85 -15.99 -6.87
N ILE A 37 -17.97 -17.22 -7.39
CA ILE A 37 -17.05 -18.32 -7.09
C ILE A 37 -15.63 -18.04 -7.62
N LEU A 38 -15.52 -17.52 -8.85
CA LEU A 38 -14.23 -17.13 -9.44
C LEU A 38 -13.58 -15.94 -8.71
N LYS A 39 -14.38 -14.97 -8.24
CA LYS A 39 -13.90 -13.87 -7.40
C LYS A 39 -13.34 -14.37 -6.07
N GLN A 40 -13.97 -15.35 -5.42
CA GLN A 40 -13.47 -15.97 -4.18
C GLN A 40 -12.19 -16.79 -4.38
N ILE A 41 -12.10 -17.52 -5.49
CA ILE A 41 -10.94 -18.40 -5.78
C ILE A 41 -9.74 -17.59 -6.28
N LEU A 42 -9.96 -16.50 -7.00
CA LEU A 42 -8.92 -15.77 -7.72
C LEU A 42 -8.59 -14.41 -7.13
N ASN A 43 -9.25 -14.00 -6.06
CA ASN A 43 -9.07 -12.68 -5.43
C ASN A 43 -9.20 -11.51 -6.44
N ILE A 44 -10.16 -11.61 -7.37
CA ILE A 44 -10.40 -10.62 -8.44
C ILE A 44 -11.28 -9.49 -7.89
N SER A 45 -10.97 -8.24 -8.26
CA SER A 45 -11.71 -7.05 -7.82
C SER A 45 -13.21 -7.15 -8.10
N PRO A 46 -14.10 -6.93 -7.12
CA PRO A 46 -15.55 -7.04 -7.26
C PRO A 46 -16.18 -5.97 -8.17
N GLU A 47 -15.45 -4.92 -8.52
CA GLU A 47 -16.00 -3.76 -9.24
C GLU A 47 -15.83 -3.83 -10.76
N ARG A 48 -15.06 -4.80 -11.27
CA ARG A 48 -14.80 -4.92 -12.71
C ARG A 48 -15.78 -5.88 -13.40
N LYS A 49 -16.38 -5.41 -14.50
CA LYS A 49 -17.18 -6.26 -15.41
C LYS A 49 -16.24 -7.01 -16.37
N TYR A 50 -16.41 -8.32 -16.46
CA TYR A 50 -15.64 -9.18 -17.36
C TYR A 50 -16.52 -9.68 -18.49
N ASN A 51 -16.02 -9.64 -19.72
CA ASN A 51 -16.70 -10.26 -20.85
C ASN A 51 -16.40 -11.77 -20.91
N LYS A 52 -17.16 -12.50 -21.74
CA LYS A 52 -17.04 -13.95 -21.88
C LYS A 52 -15.61 -14.41 -22.23
N GLY A 53 -14.93 -13.67 -23.12
CA GLY A 53 -13.57 -13.99 -23.55
C GLY A 53 -12.54 -13.83 -22.44
N GLU A 54 -12.68 -12.77 -21.63
CA GLU A 54 -11.82 -12.55 -20.47
C GLU A 54 -11.98 -13.64 -19.40
N VAL A 55 -13.21 -14.10 -19.18
CA VAL A 55 -13.50 -15.19 -18.22
C VAL A 55 -12.94 -16.52 -18.73
N ILE A 56 -13.08 -16.82 -20.02
CA ILE A 56 -12.47 -18.02 -20.64
C ILE A 56 -10.95 -17.97 -20.52
N ASN A 57 -10.31 -16.87 -20.85
CA ASN A 57 -8.86 -16.69 -20.72
C ASN A 57 -8.37 -16.83 -19.26
N ILE A 58 -9.15 -16.37 -18.31
CA ILE A 58 -8.84 -16.55 -16.87
C ILE A 58 -8.93 -18.04 -16.52
N ILE A 59 -9.95 -18.74 -16.97
CA ILE A 59 -10.13 -20.19 -16.74
C ILE A 59 -9.02 -21.01 -17.41
N GLU A 60 -8.64 -20.67 -18.65
CA GLU A 60 -7.54 -21.32 -19.37
C GLU A 60 -6.19 -21.08 -18.68
N ARG A 61 -5.91 -19.85 -18.22
CA ARG A 61 -4.70 -19.54 -17.44
C ARG A 61 -4.65 -20.31 -16.12
N ILE A 62 -5.78 -20.58 -15.48
CA ILE A 62 -5.86 -21.41 -14.28
C ILE A 62 -5.52 -22.86 -14.60
N ASN A 63 -5.98 -23.35 -15.77
CA ASN A 63 -5.65 -24.70 -16.20
C ASN A 63 -4.17 -24.84 -16.63
N ASP A 64 -3.58 -23.80 -17.23
CA ASP A 64 -2.17 -23.77 -17.67
C ASP A 64 -1.19 -23.41 -16.55
N SER A 65 -1.60 -22.57 -15.59
CA SER A 65 -0.81 -22.26 -14.39
C SER A 65 -0.93 -23.40 -13.37
N SER A 66 -0.53 -24.60 -13.78
CA SER A 66 -0.31 -25.71 -12.86
C SER A 66 0.93 -25.43 -12.01
N SER A 67 0.83 -24.41 -11.12
CA SER A 67 1.86 -24.23 -10.14
C SER A 67 1.83 -25.40 -9.16
N THR A 68 2.94 -26.04 -9.02
CA THR A 68 3.20 -27.19 -8.15
C THR A 68 2.65 -26.97 -6.74
N GLN A 69 2.67 -25.74 -6.25
CA GLN A 69 2.16 -25.36 -4.91
C GLN A 69 0.64 -25.48 -4.73
N VAL A 70 -0.16 -25.25 -5.77
CA VAL A 70 -1.63 -25.42 -5.67
C VAL A 70 -1.96 -26.92 -5.68
N LYS A 71 -1.22 -27.69 -6.48
CA LYS A 71 -1.34 -29.16 -6.50
C LYS A 71 -0.88 -29.80 -5.20
N ASP A 72 0.17 -29.29 -4.59
CA ASP A 72 0.66 -29.79 -3.31
C ASP A 72 -0.31 -29.45 -2.17
N LYS A 73 -0.85 -28.24 -2.11
CA LYS A 73 -1.91 -27.90 -1.14
C LYS A 73 -3.22 -28.64 -1.37
N LEU A 74 -3.60 -28.90 -2.63
CA LEU A 74 -4.76 -29.78 -2.91
C LEU A 74 -4.49 -31.23 -2.46
N ARG A 75 -3.28 -31.77 -2.72
CA ARG A 75 -2.89 -33.08 -2.24
C ARG A 75 -2.87 -33.19 -0.71
N GLU A 76 -2.37 -32.16 -0.02
CA GLU A 76 -2.44 -32.12 1.44
C GLU A 76 -3.90 -32.09 1.94
N GLN A 77 -4.77 -31.32 1.29
CA GLN A 77 -6.20 -31.32 1.63
C GLN A 77 -6.90 -32.62 1.27
N GLU A 78 -6.56 -33.24 0.15
CA GLU A 78 -7.08 -34.57 -0.23
C GLU A 78 -6.62 -35.66 0.74
N GLN A 79 -5.37 -35.60 1.18
CA GLN A 79 -4.85 -36.51 2.21
C GLN A 79 -5.57 -36.32 3.55
N TYR A 80 -5.81 -35.06 3.96
CA TYR A 80 -6.54 -34.74 5.18
C TYR A 80 -8.02 -35.21 5.11
N ILE A 81 -8.69 -34.98 3.98
CA ILE A 81 -10.07 -35.46 3.74
C ILE A 81 -10.10 -36.99 3.75
N SER A 82 -9.12 -37.66 3.12
CA SER A 82 -9.01 -39.12 3.15
C SER A 82 -8.79 -39.68 4.57
N GLN A 83 -8.04 -38.93 5.38
CA GLN A 83 -7.81 -39.29 6.80
C GLN A 83 -9.11 -39.15 7.62
N LEU A 84 -9.85 -38.06 7.42
CA LEU A 84 -11.17 -37.86 8.04
C LEU A 84 -12.23 -38.88 7.58
N GLN A 85 -12.17 -39.32 6.34
CA GLN A 85 -13.05 -40.36 5.83
C GLN A 85 -12.73 -41.73 6.43
N LYS A 86 -11.44 -42.04 6.63
CA LYS A 86 -10.98 -43.25 7.34
C LYS A 86 -11.38 -43.24 8.83
N GLU A 87 -11.28 -42.06 9.49
CA GLU A 87 -11.77 -41.90 10.87
C GLU A 87 -13.28 -42.08 10.96
N LYS A 88 -14.03 -41.53 9.99
CA LYS A 88 -15.48 -41.68 9.90
C LYS A 88 -15.92 -43.14 9.67
N ALA A 89 -15.13 -43.90 8.91
CA ALA A 89 -15.36 -45.33 8.71
C ALA A 89 -15.08 -46.12 10.01
N LYS A 90 -13.97 -45.83 10.70
CA LYS A 90 -13.63 -46.43 12.01
C LYS A 90 -14.68 -46.10 13.08
N LEU A 91 -15.19 -44.87 13.11
CA LEU A 91 -16.26 -44.46 14.03
C LEU A 91 -17.58 -45.20 13.74
N LYS A 92 -17.90 -45.45 12.45
CA LYS A 92 -19.08 -46.26 12.10
C LYS A 92 -18.94 -47.73 12.55
N GLU A 93 -17.77 -48.28 12.39
CA GLU A 93 -17.43 -49.64 12.85
C GLU A 93 -17.49 -49.71 14.37
N GLN A 94 -16.96 -48.72 15.07
CA GLN A 94 -17.04 -48.59 16.53
C GLN A 94 -18.48 -48.45 17.05
N VAL A 95 -19.35 -47.73 16.32
CA VAL A 95 -20.77 -47.60 16.63
C VAL A 95 -21.53 -48.94 16.45
N GLU A 96 -21.15 -49.73 15.45
CA GLU A 96 -21.78 -51.02 15.22
C GLU A 96 -21.34 -52.08 16.27
N ILE A 97 -20.07 -52.04 16.68
CA ILE A 97 -19.53 -52.85 17.82
C ILE A 97 -20.28 -52.46 19.12
N ASN A 98 -20.44 -51.15 19.37
CA ASN A 98 -21.13 -50.69 20.59
C ASN A 98 -22.64 -51.09 20.60
N LYS A 99 -23.28 -51.28 19.42
CA LYS A 99 -24.65 -51.77 19.35
C LYS A 99 -24.78 -53.26 19.72
N GLN A 100 -23.76 -54.05 19.39
CA GLN A 100 -23.68 -55.44 19.79
C GLN A 100 -23.44 -55.60 21.30
N ASP A 101 -22.59 -54.69 21.85
CA ASP A 101 -22.30 -54.68 23.29
C ASP A 101 -23.51 -54.22 24.14
N ILE A 102 -24.38 -53.36 23.64
CA ILE A 102 -25.62 -52.93 24.33
C ILE A 102 -26.58 -54.13 24.54
N SER A 103 -26.62 -55.10 23.63
CA SER A 103 -27.45 -56.32 23.80
C SER A 103 -26.90 -57.25 24.87
N GLN A 104 -25.59 -57.20 25.11
CA GLN A 104 -24.91 -57.97 26.16
C GLN A 104 -25.00 -57.25 27.54
N LEU A 105 -25.15 -55.93 27.56
CA LEU A 105 -25.22 -55.10 28.77
C LEU A 105 -26.55 -55.16 29.54
N GLN A 106 -27.59 -55.78 28.99
CA GLN A 106 -28.84 -56.07 29.73
C GLN A 106 -28.62 -57.09 30.88
N MET A 107 -27.49 -57.78 30.88
CA MET A 107 -27.14 -58.74 31.96
C MET A 107 -26.25 -58.16 33.06
N GLU A 108 -25.73 -56.93 32.91
CA GLU A 108 -24.76 -56.39 33.86
C GLU A 108 -25.26 -55.14 34.62
N ILE A 109 -26.46 -55.25 35.26
CA ILE A 109 -26.97 -54.16 36.15
C ILE A 109 -26.06 -53.91 37.37
N ILE A 110 -25.18 -54.85 37.73
CA ILE A 110 -24.24 -54.72 38.85
C ILE A 110 -23.08 -53.78 38.59
N ASN A 111 -22.71 -53.52 37.32
CA ASN A 111 -21.65 -52.56 36.95
C ASN A 111 -22.14 -51.12 36.70
N ALA A 112 -23.44 -50.84 36.90
CA ALA A 112 -24.05 -49.52 36.66
C ALA A 112 -23.38 -48.37 37.45
N ASN A 113 -22.92 -48.65 38.67
CA ASN A 113 -22.28 -47.60 39.50
C ASN A 113 -20.88 -47.19 39.02
N ASN A 114 -20.14 -48.08 38.39
CA ASN A 114 -18.85 -47.73 37.80
C ASN A 114 -19.03 -46.95 36.49
N LYS A 115 -20.12 -47.23 35.77
CA LYS A 115 -20.42 -46.55 34.53
C LYS A 115 -21.03 -45.15 34.74
N ILE A 116 -21.73 -44.92 35.85
CA ILE A 116 -22.19 -43.58 36.25
C ILE A 116 -20.99 -42.67 36.52
N LYS A 117 -19.96 -43.16 37.22
CA LYS A 117 -18.72 -42.39 37.42
C LYS A 117 -17.99 -42.08 36.11
N GLN A 118 -17.96 -43.02 35.15
CA GLN A 118 -17.39 -42.74 33.84
C GLN A 118 -18.18 -41.69 33.06
N LEU A 119 -19.51 -41.74 33.10
CA LEU A 119 -20.38 -40.76 32.45
C LEU A 119 -20.27 -39.39 33.10
N GLU A 120 -20.12 -39.30 34.42
CA GLU A 120 -19.86 -38.04 35.12
C GLU A 120 -18.53 -37.42 34.69
N GLU A 121 -17.50 -38.24 34.47
CA GLU A 121 -16.20 -37.75 33.96
C GLU A 121 -16.26 -37.35 32.49
N GLU A 122 -16.99 -38.07 31.64
CA GLU A 122 -17.25 -37.71 30.24
C GLU A 122 -18.10 -36.41 30.13
N ILE A 123 -19.08 -36.23 31.01
CA ILE A 123 -19.84 -34.98 31.12
C ILE A 123 -18.96 -33.81 31.53
N LYS A 124 -18.02 -34.03 32.45
CA LYS A 124 -17.06 -33.02 32.86
C LYS A 124 -16.14 -32.64 31.69
N ILE A 125 -15.59 -33.62 30.99
CA ILE A 125 -14.77 -33.42 29.79
C ILE A 125 -15.58 -32.73 28.68
N SER A 126 -16.82 -33.16 28.44
CA SER A 126 -17.71 -32.52 27.45
C SER A 126 -18.05 -31.08 27.81
N LYS A 127 -18.27 -30.76 29.09
CA LYS A 127 -18.48 -29.39 29.55
C LYS A 127 -17.23 -28.53 29.34
N GLU A 128 -16.04 -29.05 29.58
CA GLU A 128 -14.78 -28.36 29.29
C GLU A 128 -14.56 -28.14 27.80
N VAL A 129 -14.87 -29.11 26.97
CA VAL A 129 -14.79 -29.02 25.50
C VAL A 129 -15.81 -27.98 24.97
N ASN A 130 -17.06 -28.02 25.48
CA ASN A 130 -18.07 -27.04 25.11
C ASN A 130 -17.73 -25.63 25.57
N SER A 131 -17.15 -25.47 26.77
CA SER A 131 -16.65 -24.16 27.21
C SER A 131 -15.55 -23.63 26.28
N LYS A 132 -14.58 -24.46 25.92
CA LYS A 132 -13.51 -24.08 24.97
C LYS A 132 -14.04 -23.76 23.57
N LEU A 133 -15.06 -24.49 23.11
CA LEU A 133 -15.74 -24.20 21.84
C LEU A 133 -16.53 -22.90 21.91
N GLN A 134 -17.19 -22.60 23.02
CA GLN A 134 -17.90 -21.34 23.20
C GLN A 134 -16.93 -20.15 23.23
N ASP A 135 -15.83 -20.26 23.96
CA ASP A 135 -14.76 -19.25 23.98
C ASP A 135 -14.23 -18.97 22.57
N LYS A 136 -14.09 -20.03 21.76
CA LYS A 136 -13.64 -19.90 20.38
C LYS A 136 -14.69 -19.26 19.47
N LEU A 137 -15.96 -19.61 19.65
CA LEU A 137 -17.08 -18.98 18.93
C LEU A 137 -17.17 -17.50 19.25
N ASP A 138 -17.11 -17.13 20.52
CA ASP A 138 -17.13 -15.72 20.95
C ASP A 138 -15.94 -14.94 20.36
N TYR A 139 -14.76 -15.55 20.30
CA TYR A 139 -13.60 -14.96 19.64
C TYR A 139 -13.80 -14.83 18.13
N ASP A 140 -14.33 -15.84 17.44
CA ASP A 140 -14.63 -15.79 16.01
C ASP A 140 -15.71 -14.74 15.70
N GLU A 141 -16.66 -14.52 16.58
CA GLU A 141 -17.64 -13.42 16.49
C GLU A 141 -16.97 -12.05 16.72
N ALA A 142 -16.04 -11.96 17.66
CA ALA A 142 -15.23 -10.76 17.84
C ALA A 142 -14.41 -10.46 16.57
N LEU A 143 -13.81 -11.49 15.94
CA LEU A 143 -13.09 -11.36 14.67
C LEU A 143 -13.99 -10.82 13.54
N LYS A 144 -15.27 -11.20 13.48
CA LYS A 144 -16.21 -10.67 12.48
C LYS A 144 -16.48 -9.16 12.64
N ARG A 145 -16.26 -8.62 13.82
CA ARG A 145 -16.36 -7.18 14.11
C ARG A 145 -15.11 -6.40 13.72
N HIS A 146 -14.02 -7.09 13.41
CA HIS A 146 -12.76 -6.47 13.02
C HIS A 146 -12.84 -5.86 11.62
N ASP A 147 -12.42 -4.62 11.48
CA ASP A 147 -12.33 -3.87 10.24
C ASP A 147 -11.08 -2.97 10.21
N GLY A 148 -10.92 -2.15 9.18
CA GLY A 148 -9.78 -1.23 9.08
C GLY A 148 -9.74 -0.15 10.15
N SER A 149 -10.76 -0.03 11.01
CA SER A 149 -10.79 0.97 12.10
C SER A 149 -10.23 0.44 13.42
N ASN A 150 -10.18 -0.88 13.61
CA ASN A 150 -9.74 -1.54 14.83
C ASN A 150 -8.70 -2.64 14.60
N THR A 151 -8.23 -2.83 13.37
CA THR A 151 -7.16 -3.77 13.03
C THR A 151 -6.22 -3.19 11.98
N GLY A 152 -5.13 -3.91 11.67
CA GLY A 152 -4.26 -3.62 10.53
C GLY A 152 -4.84 -4.00 9.15
N ILE A 153 -6.10 -4.44 9.09
CA ILE A 153 -6.75 -4.78 7.80
C ILE A 153 -6.88 -3.51 6.96
N PRO A 154 -6.43 -3.51 5.71
CA PRO A 154 -6.56 -2.35 4.84
C PRO A 154 -8.02 -1.92 4.66
N THR A 155 -8.28 -0.63 4.72
CA THR A 155 -9.63 -0.05 4.56
C THR A 155 -10.29 -0.41 3.22
N SER A 156 -9.49 -0.77 2.21
CA SER A 156 -9.95 -1.28 0.92
C SER A 156 -10.68 -2.63 1.01
N LYS A 157 -10.37 -3.44 2.04
CA LYS A 157 -11.04 -4.72 2.31
C LYS A 157 -12.28 -4.58 3.18
N THR A 158 -12.53 -3.40 3.75
CA THR A 158 -13.73 -3.14 4.54
C THR A 158 -14.89 -2.78 3.62
N PRO A 159 -16.05 -3.44 3.71
CA PRO A 159 -17.23 -3.09 2.93
C PRO A 159 -17.61 -1.61 3.08
N VAL A 160 -18.09 -0.97 2.01
CA VAL A 160 -18.34 0.47 1.98
C VAL A 160 -19.33 0.91 3.06
N ASN A 161 -20.37 0.10 3.31
CA ASN A 161 -21.36 0.33 4.35
C ASN A 161 -20.83 0.18 5.78
N LYS A 162 -19.68 -0.48 5.98
CA LYS A 162 -19.02 -0.67 7.28
C LYS A 162 -17.80 0.24 7.49
N LYS A 163 -17.48 1.13 6.53
CA LYS A 163 -16.35 2.06 6.67
C LYS A 163 -16.61 3.05 7.80
N LYS A 164 -16.08 2.74 8.97
CA LYS A 164 -16.07 3.65 10.13
C LYS A 164 -14.84 4.57 10.06
N VAL A 165 -14.98 5.77 10.62
CA VAL A 165 -13.86 6.71 10.74
C VAL A 165 -12.79 6.09 11.63
N ILE A 166 -11.59 5.88 11.09
CA ILE A 166 -10.44 5.38 11.83
C ILE A 166 -9.98 6.48 12.78
N PRO A 167 -9.81 6.20 14.09
CA PRO A 167 -9.23 7.16 15.00
C PRO A 167 -7.73 7.29 14.70
N ASN A 168 -7.38 8.25 13.85
CA ASN A 168 -6.00 8.48 13.37
C ASN A 168 -5.34 9.71 14.01
N GLY A 169 -5.84 10.16 15.17
CA GLY A 169 -5.36 11.37 15.81
C GLY A 169 -5.85 12.68 15.17
N ARG A 170 -6.51 12.62 14.00
CA ARG A 170 -7.09 13.81 13.38
C ARG A 170 -8.35 14.24 14.13
N VAL A 171 -8.36 15.48 14.55
CA VAL A 171 -9.55 16.10 15.15
C VAL A 171 -10.57 16.33 14.03
N ARG A 172 -11.82 15.86 14.24
CA ARG A 172 -12.93 16.25 13.36
C ARG A 172 -13.14 17.76 13.50
N THR A 173 -12.98 18.48 12.41
CA THR A 173 -13.13 19.94 12.37
C THR A 173 -14.60 20.39 12.30
N GLY A 174 -15.55 19.47 12.20
CA GLY A 174 -16.97 19.77 11.97
C GLY A 174 -17.28 20.30 10.56
N ARG A 175 -16.26 20.49 9.72
CA ARG A 175 -16.41 21.02 8.38
C ARG A 175 -17.08 20.00 7.46
N LYS A 176 -17.96 20.47 6.57
CA LYS A 176 -18.59 19.65 5.54
C LYS A 176 -17.53 19.11 4.56
N VAL A 177 -17.83 17.96 3.95
CA VAL A 177 -16.97 17.40 2.89
C VAL A 177 -17.04 18.32 1.67
N GLY A 178 -15.88 18.67 1.10
CA GLY A 178 -15.78 19.58 -0.05
C GLY A 178 -15.15 20.92 0.27
N GLY A 179 -15.18 21.84 -0.67
CA GLY A 179 -14.68 23.20 -0.50
C GLY A 179 -15.46 23.96 0.57
N GLN A 180 -14.75 24.57 1.50
CA GLN A 180 -15.36 25.38 2.56
C GLN A 180 -15.73 26.78 2.03
N VAL A 181 -16.67 27.46 2.70
CA VAL A 181 -16.96 28.86 2.41
C VAL A 181 -15.65 29.66 2.56
N GLY A 182 -15.33 30.47 1.54
CA GLY A 182 -14.08 31.24 1.48
C GLY A 182 -12.86 30.46 0.95
N HIS A 183 -13.00 29.17 0.61
CA HIS A 183 -11.92 28.45 -0.06
C HIS A 183 -11.74 29.03 -1.47
N PRO A 184 -10.53 29.55 -1.81
CA PRO A 184 -10.31 30.08 -3.15
C PRO A 184 -10.54 28.97 -4.18
N LYS A 185 -11.36 29.28 -5.19
CA LYS A 185 -11.52 28.36 -6.32
C LYS A 185 -10.18 28.22 -7.02
N ALA A 186 -9.75 26.98 -7.28
CA ALA A 186 -8.61 26.74 -8.16
C ALA A 186 -8.99 27.26 -9.55
N LYS A 187 -8.47 28.43 -9.92
CA LYS A 187 -8.60 28.97 -11.27
C LYS A 187 -7.32 28.69 -12.03
N VAL A 188 -7.45 28.31 -13.28
CA VAL A 188 -6.31 28.29 -14.19
C VAL A 188 -5.81 29.70 -14.28
N LYS A 189 -4.52 29.93 -14.00
CA LYS A 189 -3.92 31.29 -14.15
C LYS A 189 -3.91 31.63 -15.63
N ILE A 190 -4.16 32.90 -15.92
CA ILE A 190 -3.98 33.43 -17.28
C ILE A 190 -2.51 33.26 -17.65
N PRO A 191 -2.19 32.64 -18.81
CA PRO A 191 -0.81 32.46 -19.23
C PRO A 191 -0.11 33.81 -19.43
N GLU A 192 1.13 33.91 -18.99
CA GLU A 192 1.95 35.11 -19.21
C GLU A 192 2.34 35.28 -20.69
N LYS A 193 2.50 34.15 -21.37
CA LYS A 193 2.85 34.09 -22.79
C LYS A 193 1.66 33.59 -23.60
N ILE A 194 1.30 34.32 -24.63
CA ILE A 194 0.27 33.97 -25.60
C ILE A 194 0.99 33.58 -26.89
N ASP A 195 0.79 32.34 -27.35
CA ASP A 195 1.44 31.82 -28.56
C ASP A 195 0.61 32.15 -29.82
N GLN A 196 -0.72 32.27 -29.70
CA GLN A 196 -1.62 32.56 -30.82
C GLN A 196 -2.79 33.42 -30.37
N ILE A 197 -3.17 34.38 -31.18
CA ILE A 197 -4.37 35.22 -30.98
C ILE A 197 -5.34 34.95 -32.12
N LEU A 198 -6.53 34.47 -31.76
CA LEU A 198 -7.63 34.27 -32.72
C LEU A 198 -8.66 35.39 -32.53
N TYR A 199 -8.97 36.09 -33.58
CA TYR A 199 -10.03 37.10 -33.60
C TYR A 199 -11.33 36.46 -34.06
N HIS A 200 -12.40 36.71 -33.32
CA HIS A 200 -13.75 36.22 -33.62
C HIS A 200 -14.63 37.43 -34.00
N PRO A 201 -14.62 37.89 -35.26
CA PRO A 201 -15.46 38.98 -35.70
C PRO A 201 -16.93 38.55 -35.62
N LEU A 202 -17.78 39.54 -35.40
CA LEU A 202 -19.22 39.32 -35.38
C LEU A 202 -19.79 39.73 -36.76
N ASP A 203 -20.45 38.81 -37.44
CA ASP A 203 -21.02 39.06 -38.78
C ASP A 203 -22.42 39.67 -38.71
N LYS A 204 -23.15 39.40 -37.63
CA LYS A 204 -24.51 39.89 -37.41
C LYS A 204 -24.71 40.33 -35.96
N CYS A 205 -25.45 41.39 -35.79
CA CYS A 205 -25.82 41.89 -34.47
C CYS A 205 -26.65 40.86 -33.69
N ASN A 206 -26.22 40.53 -32.48
CA ASN A 206 -26.91 39.56 -31.61
C ASN A 206 -28.29 40.03 -31.11
N HIS A 207 -28.58 41.34 -31.25
CA HIS A 207 -29.85 41.92 -30.80
C HIS A 207 -30.88 42.08 -31.93
N CYS A 208 -30.46 42.48 -33.13
CA CYS A 208 -31.38 42.78 -34.23
C CYS A 208 -31.11 41.97 -35.51
N GLY A 209 -30.03 41.18 -35.59
CA GLY A 209 -29.66 40.42 -36.78
C GLY A 209 -29.08 41.23 -37.95
N GLY A 210 -28.94 42.53 -37.80
CA GLY A 210 -28.36 43.40 -38.84
C GLY A 210 -26.87 43.15 -39.04
N SER A 211 -26.39 43.28 -40.29
CA SER A 211 -24.97 43.05 -40.67
C SER A 211 -24.12 44.32 -40.70
N ASN A 212 -24.70 45.51 -40.48
CA ASN A 212 -23.95 46.75 -40.46
C ASN A 212 -23.33 46.96 -39.07
N LEU A 213 -22.16 46.34 -38.84
CA LEU A 213 -21.44 46.36 -37.59
C LEU A 213 -20.15 47.18 -37.73
N VAL A 214 -19.90 48.08 -36.78
CA VAL A 214 -18.66 48.86 -36.72
C VAL A 214 -17.95 48.52 -35.41
N ALA A 215 -16.65 48.18 -35.49
CA ALA A 215 -15.84 47.93 -34.30
C ALA A 215 -15.73 49.22 -33.43
N VAL A 216 -15.93 49.06 -32.14
CA VAL A 216 -15.75 50.16 -31.17
C VAL A 216 -14.25 50.44 -31.05
N LYS A 217 -13.86 51.69 -31.35
CA LYS A 217 -12.47 52.14 -31.26
C LYS A 217 -12.29 53.08 -30.07
N LYS A 218 -11.09 53.05 -29.50
CA LYS A 218 -10.63 54.04 -28.51
C LYS A 218 -10.30 55.38 -29.20
N GLU A 219 -10.09 56.41 -28.43
CA GLU A 219 -9.71 57.72 -28.93
C GLU A 219 -8.41 57.77 -29.74
N ASP A 220 -7.49 56.78 -29.43
CA ASP A 220 -6.22 56.58 -30.13
C ASP A 220 -6.35 55.78 -31.45
N GLY A 221 -7.57 55.39 -31.84
CA GLY A 221 -7.85 54.60 -33.03
C GLY A 221 -7.68 53.10 -32.88
N SER A 222 -7.19 52.59 -31.74
CA SER A 222 -7.12 51.17 -31.44
C SER A 222 -8.49 50.56 -31.13
N CYS A 223 -8.68 49.27 -31.33
CA CYS A 223 -9.92 48.60 -30.91
C CYS A 223 -10.09 48.70 -29.39
N GLN A 224 -11.32 49.05 -28.96
CA GLN A 224 -11.66 49.01 -27.53
C GLN A 224 -11.52 47.58 -26.99
N ASP A 225 -11.28 47.45 -25.67
CA ASP A 225 -11.05 46.18 -25.03
C ASP A 225 -12.05 45.11 -25.46
N SER A 226 -11.54 44.07 -26.03
CA SER A 226 -12.28 42.85 -26.35
C SER A 226 -12.38 41.96 -25.11
N GLN A 227 -13.46 41.22 -24.98
CA GLN A 227 -13.54 40.17 -23.98
C GLN A 227 -12.63 39.02 -24.43
N SER A 228 -11.56 38.76 -23.68
CA SER A 228 -10.62 37.68 -23.98
C SER A 228 -10.92 36.43 -23.17
N THR A 229 -10.89 35.29 -23.83
CA THR A 229 -10.89 33.95 -23.21
C THR A 229 -9.60 33.26 -23.61
N TYR A 230 -9.10 32.40 -22.71
CA TYR A 230 -7.83 31.70 -22.93
C TYR A 230 -8.07 30.22 -22.96
N GLU A 231 -7.60 29.57 -24.00
CA GLU A 231 -7.56 28.13 -24.16
C GLU A 231 -6.11 27.68 -24.08
N VAL A 232 -5.83 26.68 -23.25
CA VAL A 232 -4.49 26.10 -23.08
C VAL A 232 -4.55 24.68 -23.59
N ASP A 233 -3.81 24.39 -24.64
CA ASP A 233 -3.74 23.05 -25.26
C ASP A 233 -2.31 22.52 -25.28
N VAL A 234 -2.15 21.22 -25.52
CA VAL A 234 -0.86 20.53 -25.63
C VAL A 234 -0.76 19.82 -26.96
N VAL A 235 0.20 20.25 -27.76
CA VAL A 235 0.54 19.58 -29.02
C VAL A 235 1.78 18.70 -28.82
N VAL A 236 1.66 17.40 -29.12
CA VAL A 236 2.78 16.45 -29.06
C VAL A 236 3.39 16.31 -30.45
N GLN A 237 4.63 16.76 -30.60
CA GLN A 237 5.38 16.66 -31.87
C GLN A 237 6.59 15.73 -31.70
N THR A 238 6.76 14.77 -32.61
CA THR A 238 7.95 13.92 -32.67
C THR A 238 9.04 14.64 -33.45
N VAL A 239 10.22 14.78 -32.83
CA VAL A 239 11.41 15.38 -33.46
C VAL A 239 12.42 14.28 -33.75
N VAL A 240 12.83 14.15 -35.03
CA VAL A 240 13.87 13.21 -35.48
C VAL A 240 15.13 14.01 -35.77
N THR A 241 16.24 13.63 -35.10
CA THR A 241 17.55 14.25 -35.33
C THR A 241 18.50 13.24 -35.96
N GLU A 242 19.07 13.56 -37.08
CA GLU A 242 20.15 12.80 -37.70
C GLU A 242 21.49 13.27 -37.14
N HIS A 243 22.26 12.35 -36.56
CA HIS A 243 23.62 12.60 -36.11
C HIS A 243 24.60 12.02 -37.13
N ARG A 244 25.44 12.87 -37.74
CA ARG A 244 26.46 12.48 -38.70
C ARG A 244 27.83 12.49 -38.04
N TYR A 245 28.59 11.42 -38.24
CA TYR A 245 29.92 11.23 -37.65
C TYR A 245 30.93 11.03 -38.80
N PRO A 246 31.56 12.14 -39.28
CA PRO A 246 32.55 12.04 -40.36
C PRO A 246 33.75 11.18 -39.98
N PHE A 247 34.29 10.46 -40.92
CA PHE A 247 35.54 9.75 -40.75
C PHE A 247 36.71 10.69 -41.05
N TYR A 248 37.74 10.59 -40.25
CA TYR A 248 38.99 11.35 -40.40
C TYR A 248 40.15 10.38 -40.52
N ILE A 249 41.17 10.74 -41.30
CA ILE A 249 42.47 10.06 -41.31
C ILE A 249 43.40 10.83 -40.38
N CYS A 250 43.92 10.16 -39.37
CA CYS A 250 44.94 10.74 -38.48
C CYS A 250 46.26 10.82 -39.25
N LYS A 251 46.80 12.02 -39.42
CA LYS A 251 48.06 12.24 -40.14
C LYS A 251 49.27 11.67 -39.41
N ASP A 252 49.20 11.50 -38.07
CA ASP A 252 50.31 11.00 -37.26
C ASP A 252 50.45 9.46 -37.30
N CYS A 253 49.35 8.75 -37.38
CA CYS A 253 49.34 7.29 -37.35
C CYS A 253 48.69 6.60 -38.58
N GLY A 254 48.15 7.39 -39.53
CA GLY A 254 47.52 6.89 -40.77
C GLY A 254 46.19 6.17 -40.56
N LYS A 255 45.69 6.06 -39.33
CA LYS A 255 44.45 5.31 -39.04
C LYS A 255 43.19 6.16 -39.24
N ILE A 256 42.14 5.51 -39.73
CA ILE A 256 40.81 6.12 -39.83
C ILE A 256 40.17 6.13 -38.45
N CYS A 257 39.66 7.28 -38.03
CA CYS A 257 38.92 7.48 -36.78
C CYS A 257 37.65 8.29 -37.01
N CYS A 258 36.70 8.17 -36.13
CA CYS A 258 35.52 9.04 -36.03
C CYS A 258 35.21 9.32 -34.57
N ALA A 259 34.37 10.31 -34.30
CA ALA A 259 33.90 10.59 -32.97
C ALA A 259 33.14 9.40 -32.37
N GLU A 260 33.23 9.23 -31.05
CA GLU A 260 32.45 8.20 -30.36
C GLU A 260 30.95 8.40 -30.61
N HIS A 261 30.26 7.34 -30.95
CA HIS A 261 28.85 7.37 -31.25
C HIS A 261 28.10 6.16 -30.68
N ASN A 262 26.79 6.29 -30.59
CA ASN A 262 25.95 5.19 -30.15
C ASN A 262 26.00 4.06 -31.24
N LYS A 263 26.16 2.82 -30.80
CA LYS A 263 26.13 1.65 -31.68
C LYS A 263 24.76 1.38 -32.30
N ALA A 264 23.69 1.88 -31.68
CA ALA A 264 22.33 1.73 -32.19
C ALA A 264 22.07 2.75 -33.30
N VAL A 265 21.62 2.26 -34.48
CA VAL A 265 21.26 3.11 -35.62
C VAL A 265 20.11 4.06 -35.28
N VAL A 266 19.14 3.59 -34.52
CA VAL A 266 18.01 4.41 -34.04
C VAL A 266 17.94 4.30 -32.52
N SER A 267 17.75 5.44 -31.84
CA SER A 267 17.58 5.48 -30.40
C SER A 267 16.53 6.53 -30.00
N TYR A 268 15.84 6.26 -28.90
CA TYR A 268 14.95 7.25 -28.29
C TYR A 268 15.74 8.27 -27.49
N GLY A 269 15.41 9.55 -27.66
CA GLY A 269 16.04 10.65 -26.94
C GLY A 269 15.62 10.77 -25.47
N PRO A 270 16.29 11.65 -24.68
CA PRO A 270 16.05 11.80 -23.24
C PRO A 270 14.61 12.16 -22.88
N ASN A 271 13.89 12.89 -23.73
CA ASN A 271 12.49 13.25 -23.50
C ASN A 271 11.58 12.01 -23.47
N ILE A 272 11.64 11.16 -24.50
CA ILE A 272 10.86 9.91 -24.57
C ILE A 272 11.27 8.98 -23.43
N GLN A 273 12.58 8.85 -23.17
CA GLN A 273 13.10 8.01 -22.07
C GLN A 273 12.57 8.48 -20.71
N SER A 274 12.54 9.79 -20.45
CA SER A 274 11.98 10.34 -19.22
C SER A 274 10.47 10.15 -19.12
N MET A 275 9.72 10.25 -20.21
CA MET A 275 8.29 9.96 -20.24
C MET A 275 8.01 8.50 -19.88
N ILE A 276 8.77 7.56 -20.45
CA ILE A 276 8.67 6.11 -20.14
C ILE A 276 8.94 5.86 -18.65
N LEU A 277 10.06 6.39 -18.14
CA LEU A 277 10.45 6.21 -16.73
C LEU A 277 9.47 6.89 -15.78
N GLY A 278 9.00 8.09 -16.10
CA GLY A 278 7.99 8.80 -15.32
C GLY A 278 6.66 8.04 -15.30
N ALA A 279 6.17 7.62 -16.45
CA ALA A 279 4.94 6.84 -16.52
C ALA A 279 5.03 5.54 -15.71
N THR A 280 6.15 4.80 -15.82
CA THR A 280 6.31 3.50 -15.13
C THR A 280 6.63 3.61 -13.64
N ASN A 281 7.42 4.60 -13.20
CA ASN A 281 7.94 4.67 -11.82
C ASN A 281 7.30 5.78 -10.97
N VAL A 282 6.82 6.87 -11.58
CA VAL A 282 6.12 7.95 -10.87
C VAL A 282 4.61 7.70 -10.90
N CYS A 283 4.05 7.52 -12.13
CA CYS A 283 2.62 7.33 -12.33
C CYS A 283 2.16 5.87 -12.15
N ASN A 284 3.07 4.92 -11.94
CA ASN A 284 2.79 3.50 -11.73
C ASN A 284 2.08 2.80 -12.91
N VAL A 285 2.16 3.37 -14.12
CA VAL A 285 1.53 2.79 -15.31
C VAL A 285 2.21 1.46 -15.68
N PRO A 286 1.45 0.38 -15.95
CA PRO A 286 2.01 -0.87 -16.44
C PRO A 286 2.72 -0.72 -17.78
N VAL A 287 3.77 -1.52 -18.02
CA VAL A 287 4.65 -1.40 -19.20
C VAL A 287 3.85 -1.43 -20.51
N ASN A 288 2.93 -2.37 -20.66
CA ASN A 288 2.10 -2.50 -21.86
C ASN A 288 1.18 -1.28 -22.09
N LYS A 289 0.72 -0.63 -21.01
CA LYS A 289 -0.10 0.59 -21.11
C LYS A 289 0.74 1.81 -21.47
N VAL A 290 2.03 1.86 -21.06
CA VAL A 290 2.95 2.93 -21.47
C VAL A 290 3.20 2.88 -22.97
N ILE A 291 3.35 1.66 -23.54
CA ILE A 291 3.51 1.50 -24.99
C ILE A 291 2.30 2.09 -25.72
N ARG A 292 1.09 1.70 -25.31
CA ARG A 292 -0.16 2.19 -25.89
C ARG A 292 -0.33 3.71 -25.74
N LEU A 293 0.06 4.25 -24.60
CA LEU A 293 -0.01 5.70 -24.33
C LEU A 293 0.90 6.46 -25.31
N LEU A 294 2.15 6.03 -25.47
CA LEU A 294 3.09 6.68 -26.38
C LEU A 294 2.67 6.50 -27.84
N GLU A 295 2.25 5.31 -28.24
CA GLU A 295 1.72 5.03 -29.57
C GLU A 295 0.54 5.95 -29.91
N GLY A 296 -0.42 6.12 -28.97
CA GLY A 296 -1.56 7.00 -29.16
C GLY A 296 -1.19 8.48 -29.20
N LEU A 297 -0.32 8.97 -28.30
CA LEU A 297 0.10 10.37 -28.25
C LEU A 297 0.95 10.80 -29.47
N THR A 298 1.61 9.84 -30.14
CA THR A 298 2.52 10.12 -31.25
C THR A 298 2.02 9.56 -32.58
N GLU A 299 0.74 9.22 -32.66
CA GLU A 299 0.11 8.67 -33.88
C GLU A 299 0.90 7.48 -34.47
N GLY A 300 1.40 6.60 -33.60
CA GLY A 300 2.15 5.42 -33.98
C GLY A 300 3.65 5.62 -34.20
N GLN A 301 4.16 6.84 -34.20
CA GLN A 301 5.58 7.11 -34.48
C GLN A 301 6.52 6.61 -33.37
N VAL A 302 6.06 6.51 -32.12
CA VAL A 302 6.84 6.03 -30.98
C VAL A 302 6.18 4.80 -30.38
N LYS A 303 6.77 3.62 -30.66
CA LYS A 303 6.30 2.33 -30.16
C LYS A 303 7.46 1.51 -29.56
N PRO A 304 7.88 1.81 -28.32
CA PRO A 304 8.95 1.05 -27.68
C PRO A 304 8.49 -0.37 -27.35
N SER A 305 9.40 -1.35 -27.45
CA SER A 305 9.13 -2.71 -27.00
C SER A 305 9.15 -2.81 -25.46
N GLU A 306 8.48 -3.81 -24.90
CA GLU A 306 8.55 -4.10 -23.44
C GLU A 306 9.99 -4.35 -23.00
N GLY A 307 10.77 -5.07 -23.81
CA GLY A 307 12.19 -5.32 -23.55
C GLY A 307 13.02 -4.04 -23.50
N TYR A 308 12.72 -3.08 -24.37
CA TYR A 308 13.35 -1.75 -24.33
C TYR A 308 13.04 -1.03 -23.01
N ILE A 309 11.76 -0.98 -22.61
CA ILE A 309 11.35 -0.32 -21.34
C ILE A 309 12.05 -0.94 -20.14
N CYS A 310 12.06 -2.27 -20.06
CA CYS A 310 12.78 -2.99 -18.99
C CYS A 310 14.30 -2.72 -19.01
N SER A 311 14.90 -2.66 -20.19
CA SER A 311 16.31 -2.30 -20.34
C SER A 311 16.59 -0.85 -19.94
N LEU A 312 15.69 0.07 -20.28
CA LEU A 312 15.79 1.48 -19.90
C LEU A 312 15.75 1.66 -18.37
N GLN A 313 14.84 0.97 -17.67
CA GLN A 313 14.77 0.99 -16.20
C GLN A 313 16.09 0.50 -15.60
N ARG A 314 16.66 -0.59 -16.11
CA ARG A 314 17.97 -1.11 -15.66
C ARG A 314 19.10 -0.11 -15.90
N LYS A 315 19.14 0.52 -17.07
CA LYS A 315 20.13 1.55 -17.40
C LYS A 315 19.98 2.78 -16.49
N ALA A 316 18.75 3.23 -16.23
CA ALA A 316 18.47 4.35 -15.35
C ALA A 316 18.91 4.05 -13.91
N ALA A 317 18.55 2.89 -13.36
CA ALA A 317 18.97 2.46 -12.04
C ALA A 317 20.51 2.37 -11.93
N LYS A 318 21.19 1.79 -12.95
CA LYS A 318 22.67 1.73 -12.96
C LYS A 318 23.29 3.12 -12.93
N LYS A 319 22.77 4.08 -13.70
CA LYS A 319 23.25 5.47 -13.67
C LYS A 319 23.02 6.16 -12.34
N LEU A 320 21.97 5.75 -11.60
CA LEU A 320 21.62 6.30 -10.29
C LEU A 320 22.35 5.65 -9.11
N MET A 321 23.15 4.62 -9.31
CA MET A 321 23.87 3.95 -8.20
C MET A 321 24.75 4.89 -7.37
N PRO A 322 25.50 5.86 -7.94
CA PRO A 322 26.23 6.85 -7.14
C PRO A 322 25.28 7.68 -6.27
N PHE A 323 24.24 8.27 -6.88
CA PHE A 323 23.21 9.02 -6.17
C PHE A 323 22.57 8.19 -5.04
N TYR A 324 22.23 6.93 -5.31
CA TYR A 324 21.57 6.04 -4.35
C TYR A 324 22.45 5.75 -3.12
N ARG A 325 23.76 5.59 -3.32
CA ARG A 325 24.73 5.45 -2.21
C ARG A 325 24.88 6.73 -1.40
N ASP A 326 25.01 7.86 -2.10
CA ASP A 326 25.13 9.17 -1.44
C ASP A 326 23.86 9.50 -0.65
N LEU A 327 22.67 9.19 -1.21
CA LEU A 327 21.39 9.38 -0.54
C LEU A 327 21.30 8.58 0.78
N ARG A 328 21.76 7.32 0.78
CA ARG A 328 21.85 6.54 2.00
C ARG A 328 22.80 7.19 3.01
N GLY A 329 23.98 7.60 2.54
CA GLY A 329 24.99 8.25 3.38
C GLY A 329 24.46 9.54 4.04
N GLU A 330 23.72 10.36 3.31
CA GLU A 330 23.08 11.56 3.86
C GLU A 330 21.92 11.23 4.82
N LEU A 331 21.16 10.18 4.51
CA LEU A 331 20.01 9.79 5.31
C LEU A 331 20.42 9.29 6.70
N ILE A 332 21.46 8.48 6.82
CA ILE A 332 21.94 7.96 8.10
C ILE A 332 22.50 9.05 9.04
N GLN A 333 22.80 10.23 8.51
CA GLN A 333 23.25 11.38 9.31
C GLN A 333 22.06 12.20 9.89
N ARG A 334 20.84 11.82 9.58
CA ARG A 334 19.66 12.56 10.05
C ARG A 334 19.34 12.23 11.50
N HIS A 335 18.96 13.25 12.26
CA HIS A 335 18.54 13.08 13.65
C HIS A 335 17.18 12.35 13.77
N MET A 336 16.32 12.49 12.77
CA MET A 336 14.97 11.88 12.78
C MET A 336 14.69 11.16 11.47
N LEU A 337 14.34 9.88 11.58
CA LEU A 337 13.96 9.02 10.46
C LEU A 337 12.58 8.38 10.69
N TYR A 338 11.95 8.06 9.58
CA TYR A 338 10.75 7.22 9.52
C TYR A 338 11.05 6.01 8.68
N TRP A 339 10.49 4.87 9.03
CA TRP A 339 10.54 3.73 8.14
C TRP A 339 9.28 2.87 8.24
N ASP A 340 9.03 2.16 7.18
CA ASP A 340 7.94 1.19 7.08
C ASP A 340 8.25 0.22 5.96
N ASP A 341 7.61 -0.96 5.98
CA ASP A 341 7.76 -1.98 4.96
C ASP A 341 6.42 -2.57 4.53
N THR A 342 6.40 -3.13 3.34
CA THR A 342 5.22 -3.80 2.81
C THR A 342 5.57 -5.05 2.03
N VAL A 343 4.69 -6.06 2.12
CA VAL A 343 4.81 -7.23 1.26
C VAL A 343 4.61 -6.82 -0.19
N ALA A 344 5.52 -7.26 -1.05
CA ALA A 344 5.45 -7.09 -2.51
C ALA A 344 5.53 -8.46 -3.20
N ARG A 345 4.80 -8.64 -4.29
CA ARG A 345 4.93 -9.84 -5.09
C ARG A 345 6.14 -9.72 -6.03
N ILE A 346 7.10 -10.64 -5.86
CA ILE A 346 8.33 -10.72 -6.65
C ILE A 346 8.47 -12.16 -7.13
N ASN A 347 8.46 -12.38 -8.44
CA ASN A 347 8.56 -13.72 -9.06
C ASN A 347 7.54 -14.74 -8.48
N GLY A 348 6.29 -14.32 -8.33
CA GLY A 348 5.22 -15.17 -7.78
C GLY A 348 5.27 -15.40 -6.27
N LYS A 349 6.34 -14.98 -5.57
CA LYS A 349 6.55 -15.14 -4.12
C LYS A 349 6.30 -13.82 -3.37
N ASN A 350 6.15 -13.90 -2.07
CA ASN A 350 6.07 -12.74 -1.20
C ASN A 350 7.49 -12.24 -0.89
N GLY A 351 7.85 -11.11 -1.48
CA GLY A 351 9.02 -10.33 -1.11
C GLY A 351 8.64 -9.09 -0.30
N CYS A 352 9.55 -8.17 -0.16
CA CYS A 352 9.41 -6.95 0.63
C CYS A 352 9.87 -5.71 -0.14
N LEU A 353 9.12 -4.61 0.00
CA LEU A 353 9.59 -3.26 -0.30
C LEU A 353 9.62 -2.47 0.99
N ARG A 354 10.71 -1.76 1.24
CA ARG A 354 10.92 -0.89 2.40
C ARG A 354 11.17 0.55 1.98
N VAL A 355 10.91 1.46 2.90
CA VAL A 355 11.27 2.86 2.75
C VAL A 355 11.82 3.40 4.05
N TYR A 356 12.93 4.10 3.96
CA TYR A 356 13.54 4.93 5.00
C TYR A 356 13.50 6.37 4.51
N LEU A 357 13.03 7.29 5.32
CA LEU A 357 12.80 8.65 4.85
C LEU A 357 12.79 9.68 5.98
N ASP A 358 13.01 10.93 5.57
CA ASP A 358 12.71 12.12 6.35
C ASP A 358 11.78 13.07 5.56
N GLU A 359 11.66 14.32 5.95
CA GLU A 359 10.84 15.31 5.23
C GLU A 359 11.38 15.63 3.83
N SER A 360 12.70 15.49 3.60
CA SER A 360 13.41 15.90 2.38
C SER A 360 13.86 14.72 1.51
N MET A 361 14.09 13.56 2.08
CA MET A 361 14.65 12.39 1.40
C MET A 361 13.75 11.18 1.51
N ALA A 362 13.88 10.25 0.56
CA ALA A 362 13.22 8.94 0.61
C ALA A 362 14.10 7.88 -0.06
N TYR A 363 14.51 6.89 0.71
CA TYR A 363 15.34 5.78 0.30
C TYR A 363 14.54 4.49 0.30
N TYR A 364 14.31 3.91 -0.87
CA TYR A 364 13.52 2.69 -1.05
C TYR A 364 14.43 1.51 -1.30
N CYS A 365 14.09 0.36 -0.70
CA CYS A 365 14.80 -0.91 -0.87
C CYS A 365 13.83 -2.02 -1.27
N ALA A 366 14.35 -3.06 -1.91
CA ALA A 366 13.61 -4.27 -2.27
C ALA A 366 14.35 -5.51 -1.78
N HIS A 367 13.62 -6.46 -1.21
CA HIS A 367 14.16 -7.72 -0.70
C HIS A 367 13.28 -8.91 -1.06
N GLU A 368 13.87 -10.10 -1.15
CA GLU A 368 13.12 -11.34 -1.39
C GLU A 368 12.30 -11.77 -0.18
N HIS A 369 12.72 -11.37 1.04
CA HIS A 369 12.06 -11.73 2.30
C HIS A 369 11.78 -10.50 3.16
N LYS A 370 10.72 -10.60 3.97
CA LYS A 370 10.38 -9.59 4.98
C LYS A 370 10.86 -10.07 6.34
N ASP A 371 12.16 -9.97 6.59
CA ASP A 371 12.83 -10.46 7.79
C ASP A 371 13.93 -9.49 8.28
N LEU A 372 14.58 -9.86 9.38
CA LEU A 372 15.69 -9.11 9.95
C LEU A 372 16.88 -9.06 9.00
N ALA A 373 17.20 -10.17 8.32
CA ALA A 373 18.33 -10.20 7.40
C ALA A 373 18.22 -9.14 6.30
N GLY A 374 17.02 -9.02 5.71
CA GLY A 374 16.76 -7.97 4.72
C GLY A 374 16.86 -6.55 5.28
N VAL A 375 16.54 -6.31 6.56
CA VAL A 375 16.75 -5.00 7.21
C VAL A 375 18.23 -4.72 7.42
N LEU A 376 19.02 -5.73 7.77
CA LEU A 376 20.48 -5.60 7.95
C LEU A 376 21.18 -5.30 6.61
N ASP A 377 20.77 -5.95 5.53
CA ASP A 377 21.33 -5.74 4.19
C ASP A 377 21.10 -4.33 3.63
N ASP A 378 20.05 -3.64 4.08
CA ASP A 378 19.80 -2.24 3.69
C ASP A 378 20.86 -1.28 4.23
N LEU A 379 21.60 -1.66 5.27
CA LEU A 379 22.65 -0.89 5.93
C LEU A 379 22.20 0.54 6.33
N VAL A 380 20.93 0.70 6.71
CA VAL A 380 20.40 1.97 7.20
C VAL A 380 20.29 1.93 8.72
N LEU A 381 19.42 1.06 9.27
CA LEU A 381 19.16 1.03 10.72
C LEU A 381 20.38 0.59 11.54
N THR A 382 21.28 -0.18 10.96
CA THR A 382 22.53 -0.65 11.61
C THR A 382 23.60 0.43 11.75
N GLU A 383 23.53 1.46 10.92
CA GLU A 383 24.49 2.55 10.92
C GLU A 383 24.01 3.78 11.71
N LEU A 384 22.78 3.73 12.26
CA LEU A 384 22.24 4.81 13.09
C LEU A 384 22.86 4.80 14.49
N THR A 385 22.99 5.99 15.07
CA THR A 385 23.56 6.20 16.40
C THR A 385 22.46 6.31 17.48
N GLU A 386 22.88 6.35 18.75
CA GLU A 386 21.99 6.52 19.90
C GLU A 386 21.26 7.88 19.90
N ASP A 387 21.79 8.88 19.18
CA ASP A 387 21.16 10.19 19.03
C ASP A 387 20.07 10.23 17.95
N THR A 388 20.01 9.19 17.11
CA THR A 388 19.02 9.13 16.05
C THR A 388 17.66 8.63 16.59
N ILE A 389 16.60 9.34 16.25
CA ILE A 389 15.23 8.96 16.55
C ILE A 389 14.61 8.28 15.33
N VAL A 390 14.00 7.11 15.53
CA VAL A 390 13.34 6.37 14.44
C VAL A 390 11.87 6.15 14.75
N MET A 391 11.00 6.74 13.93
CA MET A 391 9.57 6.54 13.97
C MET A 391 9.18 5.33 13.13
N HIS A 392 8.47 4.39 13.74
CA HIS A 392 8.03 3.16 13.09
C HIS A 392 6.72 2.62 13.66
N ASP A 393 6.16 1.62 13.00
CA ASP A 393 5.07 0.81 13.54
C ASP A 393 5.62 -0.23 14.52
N HIS A 394 4.77 -0.71 15.44
CA HIS A 394 5.22 -1.73 16.38
C HIS A 394 5.62 -3.02 15.66
N ASN A 395 6.93 -3.22 15.51
CA ASN A 395 7.54 -4.44 14.99
C ASN A 395 8.68 -4.84 15.92
N ILE A 396 8.69 -6.08 16.36
CA ILE A 396 9.70 -6.63 17.28
C ILE A 396 11.13 -6.49 16.74
N ILE A 397 11.29 -6.44 15.43
CA ILE A 397 12.59 -6.24 14.74
C ILE A 397 13.28 -4.97 15.26
N ASN A 398 12.53 -3.89 15.51
CA ASN A 398 13.08 -2.61 15.99
C ASN A 398 13.74 -2.68 17.37
N TYR A 399 13.45 -3.71 18.12
CA TYR A 399 13.97 -3.93 19.47
C TYR A 399 15.10 -4.95 19.51
N ASN A 400 15.69 -5.25 18.35
CA ASN A 400 16.89 -6.07 18.30
C ASN A 400 18.10 -5.26 18.83
N GLU A 401 18.93 -5.89 19.67
CA GLU A 401 20.06 -5.27 20.35
C GLU A 401 21.15 -4.72 19.40
N ILE A 402 21.12 -5.16 18.13
CA ILE A 402 22.03 -4.65 17.10
C ILE A 402 21.75 -3.17 16.76
N PHE A 403 20.52 -2.70 17.00
CA PHE A 403 20.10 -1.33 16.68
C PHE A 403 20.30 -0.42 17.90
N LYS A 404 20.98 0.70 17.69
CA LYS A 404 21.32 1.65 18.76
C LYS A 404 20.41 2.88 18.82
N TYR A 405 19.60 3.12 17.80
CA TYR A 405 18.75 4.29 17.71
C TYR A 405 17.63 4.31 18.76
N GLN A 406 17.05 5.47 18.97
CA GLN A 406 15.93 5.69 19.87
C GLN A 406 14.60 5.38 19.17
N ASN A 407 13.85 4.43 19.70
CA ASN A 407 12.55 4.04 19.15
C ASN A 407 11.47 5.08 19.45
N VAL A 408 10.64 5.38 18.44
CA VAL A 408 9.37 6.11 18.57
C VAL A 408 8.28 5.33 17.84
N GLU A 409 7.20 5.04 18.54
CA GLU A 409 6.10 4.20 18.07
C GLU A 409 4.90 5.01 17.57
N CYS A 410 4.28 4.54 16.50
CA CYS A 410 3.13 5.19 15.88
C CYS A 410 1.87 5.12 16.76
N ASN A 411 1.38 6.27 17.21
CA ASN A 411 0.13 6.34 18.00
C ASN A 411 -1.13 6.05 17.18
N ALA A 412 -1.12 6.16 15.86
CA ALA A 412 -2.27 5.79 15.04
C ALA A 412 -2.55 4.28 15.11
N HIS A 413 -1.50 3.45 15.17
CA HIS A 413 -1.60 2.01 15.37
C HIS A 413 -2.06 1.68 16.79
N LEU A 414 -1.49 2.34 17.80
CA LEU A 414 -1.90 2.17 19.20
C LEU A 414 -3.38 2.48 19.40
N LEU A 415 -3.89 3.57 18.84
CA LEU A 415 -5.30 3.94 18.94
C LEU A 415 -6.23 2.90 18.26
N ARG A 416 -5.78 2.27 17.18
CA ARG A 416 -6.50 1.15 16.53
C ARG A 416 -6.51 -0.09 17.43
N ASP A 417 -5.37 -0.41 18.04
CA ASP A 417 -5.26 -1.54 18.96
C ASP A 417 -6.16 -1.35 20.20
N PHE A 418 -6.15 -0.16 20.80
CA PHE A 418 -7.10 0.14 21.90
C PHE A 418 -8.54 -0.01 21.47
N LYS A 419 -8.87 0.48 20.27
CA LYS A 419 -10.23 0.36 19.76
C LYS A 419 -10.60 -1.10 19.53
N LYS A 420 -9.69 -1.91 18.98
CA LYS A 420 -9.89 -3.34 18.82
C LYS A 420 -10.23 -4.01 20.14
N VAL A 421 -9.39 -3.79 21.16
CA VAL A 421 -9.61 -4.40 22.48
C VAL A 421 -10.90 -3.87 23.13
N ALA A 422 -11.22 -2.58 22.98
CA ALA A 422 -12.48 -2.03 23.46
C ALA A 422 -13.71 -2.67 22.78
N ASP A 423 -13.63 -2.91 21.47
CA ASP A 423 -14.70 -3.53 20.69
C ASP A 423 -14.84 -5.04 21.03
N ASP A 424 -13.73 -5.73 21.34
CA ASP A 424 -13.69 -7.15 21.67
C ASP A 424 -14.14 -7.44 23.11
N THR A 425 -13.77 -6.56 24.05
CA THR A 425 -14.04 -6.76 25.50
C THR A 425 -15.27 -6.01 26.00
N GLY A 426 -15.76 -5.00 25.28
CA GLY A 426 -16.76 -4.06 25.77
C GLY A 426 -16.23 -3.13 26.89
N CYS A 427 -14.94 -3.19 27.23
CA CYS A 427 -14.35 -2.48 28.36
C CYS A 427 -14.14 -0.99 28.06
N ASP A 428 -14.67 -0.13 28.93
CA ASP A 428 -14.60 1.33 28.79
C ASP A 428 -13.21 1.93 29.09
N ILE A 429 -12.33 1.16 29.74
CA ILE A 429 -10.95 1.59 30.08
C ILE A 429 -10.20 1.98 28.81
N TYR A 430 -10.32 1.18 27.76
CA TYR A 430 -9.65 1.45 26.47
C TYR A 430 -10.23 2.68 25.76
N GLN A 431 -11.53 2.92 25.89
CA GLN A 431 -12.16 4.17 25.43
C GLN A 431 -11.61 5.40 26.20
N LYS A 432 -11.37 5.27 27.50
CA LYS A 432 -10.77 6.32 28.34
C LYS A 432 -9.31 6.57 27.95
N LEU A 433 -8.53 5.52 27.60
CA LEU A 433 -7.17 5.64 27.07
C LEU A 433 -7.16 6.38 25.72
N ILE A 434 -8.04 6.02 24.79
CA ILE A 434 -8.21 6.71 23.51
C ILE A 434 -8.51 8.20 23.74
N LYS A 435 -9.48 8.52 24.60
CA LYS A 435 -9.86 9.91 24.92
C LYS A 435 -8.70 10.69 25.56
N LEU A 436 -7.93 10.06 26.45
CA LEU A 436 -6.76 10.69 27.08
C LEU A 436 -5.74 11.12 26.01
N ILE A 437 -5.36 10.21 25.12
CA ILE A 437 -4.38 10.49 24.05
C ILE A 437 -4.92 11.56 23.11
N GLN A 438 -6.14 11.42 22.60
CA GLN A 438 -6.74 12.37 21.67
C GLN A 438 -6.86 13.78 22.25
N ASN A 439 -7.24 13.91 23.51
CA ASN A 439 -7.33 15.20 24.19
C ASN A 439 -5.93 15.84 24.36
N THR A 440 -4.92 15.03 24.66
CA THR A 440 -3.54 15.51 24.77
C THR A 440 -2.99 15.96 23.42
N ILE A 441 -3.30 15.23 22.34
CA ILE A 441 -2.97 15.64 20.97
C ILE A 441 -3.64 16.98 20.61
N LYS A 442 -4.91 17.17 20.98
CA LYS A 442 -5.61 18.44 20.76
C LYS A 442 -4.96 19.59 21.52
N LYS A 443 -4.57 19.35 22.78
CA LYS A 443 -3.88 20.33 23.61
C LYS A 443 -2.51 20.69 23.03
N ARG A 444 -1.72 19.68 22.61
CA ARG A 444 -0.43 19.89 21.93
C ARG A 444 -0.58 20.79 20.71
N LYS A 445 -1.57 20.53 19.85
CA LYS A 445 -1.79 21.36 18.66
C LYS A 445 -2.00 22.83 18.99
N LYS A 446 -2.80 23.12 20.00
CA LYS A 446 -3.04 24.51 20.46
C LYS A 446 -1.77 25.16 21.01
N LEU A 447 -0.94 24.39 21.72
CA LEU A 447 0.32 24.90 22.28
C LEU A 447 1.34 25.19 21.17
N ILE A 448 1.44 24.34 20.16
CA ILE A 448 2.29 24.59 18.97
C ILE A 448 1.81 25.85 18.24
N GLU A 449 0.50 26.03 18.07
CA GLU A 449 -0.08 27.24 17.47
C GLU A 449 0.21 28.52 18.31
N ALA A 450 0.48 28.35 19.61
CA ALA A 450 0.92 29.41 20.53
C ALA A 450 2.44 29.57 20.64
N GLY A 451 3.23 28.81 19.86
CA GLY A 451 4.71 28.87 19.83
C GLY A 451 5.41 28.01 20.88
N GLU A 452 4.68 27.19 21.62
CA GLU A 452 5.28 26.32 22.64
C GLU A 452 5.94 25.07 22.02
N THR A 453 7.02 24.61 22.61
CA THR A 453 7.80 23.44 22.14
C THR A 453 7.60 22.17 22.98
N CYS A 454 6.96 22.29 24.15
CA CYS A 454 6.68 21.17 25.05
C CYS A 454 5.47 21.47 25.96
N PHE A 455 4.97 20.46 26.64
CA PHE A 455 4.02 20.64 27.75
C PHE A 455 4.75 21.13 29.01
N THR A 456 4.04 21.84 29.89
CA THR A 456 4.54 22.11 31.23
C THR A 456 4.78 20.79 32.01
N LYS A 457 5.71 20.79 32.95
CA LYS A 457 5.97 19.63 33.83
C LYS A 457 4.67 19.12 34.48
N LYS A 458 3.83 20.03 34.97
CA LYS A 458 2.51 19.68 35.57
C LYS A 458 1.60 18.93 34.60
N ASP A 459 1.53 19.35 33.35
CA ASP A 459 0.70 18.69 32.32
C ASP A 459 1.26 17.33 31.92
N THR A 460 2.57 17.23 31.79
CA THR A 460 3.28 15.99 31.51
C THR A 460 3.05 14.97 32.62
N ASP A 461 3.25 15.37 33.89
CA ASP A 461 3.02 14.49 35.05
C ASP A 461 1.55 14.06 35.13
N LYS A 462 0.62 14.99 34.90
CA LYS A 462 -0.81 14.68 34.85
C LYS A 462 -1.18 13.65 33.79
N PHE A 463 -0.56 13.74 32.62
CA PHE A 463 -0.77 12.76 31.53
C PHE A 463 -0.26 11.37 31.94
N PHE A 464 1.01 11.27 32.38
CA PHE A 464 1.62 9.99 32.72
C PHE A 464 0.96 9.35 33.95
N ASN A 465 0.56 10.13 34.96
CA ASN A 465 -0.16 9.62 36.11
C ASN A 465 -1.55 9.06 35.74
N LYS A 466 -2.28 9.72 34.82
CA LYS A 466 -3.55 9.20 34.31
C LYS A 466 -3.34 7.94 33.47
N LEU A 467 -2.33 7.95 32.60
CA LEU A 467 -1.96 6.80 31.77
C LEU A 467 -1.66 5.58 32.66
N LYS A 468 -0.78 5.73 33.65
CA LYS A 468 -0.42 4.66 34.60
C LYS A 468 -1.63 4.09 35.30
N LYS A 469 -2.51 4.97 35.83
CA LYS A 469 -3.76 4.54 36.51
C LYS A 469 -4.68 3.73 35.59
N LEU A 470 -4.79 4.12 34.30
CA LEU A 470 -5.63 3.41 33.35
C LEU A 470 -4.99 2.09 32.93
N LEU A 471 -3.65 2.04 32.75
CA LEU A 471 -2.94 0.81 32.43
C LEU A 471 -3.02 -0.22 33.56
N THR A 472 -2.87 0.20 34.82
CA THR A 472 -3.06 -0.72 35.97
C THR A 472 -4.49 -1.30 36.01
N LYS A 473 -5.50 -0.49 35.64
CA LYS A 473 -6.88 -1.00 35.53
C LYS A 473 -7.05 -1.96 34.35
N ALA A 474 -6.42 -1.66 33.23
CA ALA A 474 -6.44 -2.53 32.05
C ALA A 474 -5.74 -3.88 32.33
N GLU A 475 -4.65 -3.86 33.07
CA GLU A 475 -3.92 -5.06 33.48
C GLU A 475 -4.80 -5.98 34.35
N LYS A 476 -5.43 -5.42 35.39
CA LYS A 476 -6.39 -6.16 36.24
C LYS A 476 -7.58 -6.71 35.46
N HIS A 477 -8.09 -5.92 34.49
CA HIS A 477 -9.16 -6.38 33.60
C HIS A 477 -8.70 -7.55 32.72
N ALA A 478 -7.50 -7.45 32.14
CA ALA A 478 -6.92 -8.49 31.32
C ALA A 478 -6.65 -9.80 32.11
N GLU A 479 -6.27 -9.68 33.39
CA GLU A 479 -6.09 -10.85 34.27
C GLU A 479 -7.41 -11.58 34.53
N ASN A 480 -8.49 -10.83 34.70
CA ASN A 480 -9.82 -11.34 35.02
C ASN A 480 -10.66 -11.71 33.80
N ASN A 481 -10.18 -11.49 32.59
CA ASN A 481 -10.90 -11.83 31.37
C ASN A 481 -10.96 -13.36 31.22
N THR A 482 -12.15 -13.92 31.16
CA THR A 482 -12.39 -15.37 31.13
C THR A 482 -12.18 -15.98 29.74
N ASN A 483 -12.33 -15.21 28.67
CA ASN A 483 -12.08 -15.71 27.31
C ASN A 483 -10.59 -15.71 26.99
N PRO A 484 -9.94 -16.88 26.85
CA PRO A 484 -8.48 -17.00 26.74
C PRO A 484 -7.91 -16.34 25.47
N TYR A 485 -8.69 -16.29 24.40
CA TYR A 485 -8.24 -15.70 23.12
C TYR A 485 -8.24 -14.16 23.19
N ILE A 486 -9.28 -13.58 23.77
CA ILE A 486 -9.39 -12.13 23.97
C ILE A 486 -8.38 -11.69 25.03
N GLN A 487 -8.29 -12.42 26.14
CA GLN A 487 -7.34 -12.21 27.23
C GLN A 487 -5.89 -12.15 26.72
N LYS A 488 -5.49 -13.10 25.86
CA LYS A 488 -4.15 -13.12 25.26
C LYS A 488 -3.83 -11.84 24.50
N THR A 489 -4.78 -11.33 23.72
CA THR A 489 -4.60 -10.10 22.93
C THR A 489 -4.51 -8.88 23.87
N GLU A 490 -5.35 -8.83 24.86
CA GLU A 490 -5.41 -7.76 25.86
C GLU A 490 -4.13 -7.71 26.69
N LYS A 491 -3.69 -8.85 27.25
CA LYS A 491 -2.43 -8.98 28.01
C LYS A 491 -1.22 -8.57 27.16
N ALA A 492 -1.18 -8.97 25.90
CA ALA A 492 -0.09 -8.60 24.99
C ALA A 492 -0.02 -7.08 24.78
N LEU A 493 -1.16 -6.41 24.61
CA LEU A 493 -1.24 -4.95 24.47
C LEU A 493 -0.78 -4.23 25.74
N VAL A 494 -1.26 -4.65 26.91
CA VAL A 494 -0.89 -4.04 28.20
C VAL A 494 0.60 -4.28 28.49
N LYS A 495 1.12 -5.49 28.28
CA LYS A 495 2.55 -5.81 28.43
C LYS A 495 3.42 -4.96 27.52
N ARG A 496 3.00 -4.76 26.26
CA ARG A 496 3.69 -3.90 25.32
C ARG A 496 3.80 -2.47 25.82
N LEU A 497 2.71 -1.93 26.34
CA LEU A 497 2.66 -0.54 26.87
C LEU A 497 3.46 -0.38 28.17
N ASN A 498 3.44 -1.36 29.06
CA ASN A 498 4.26 -1.35 30.26
C ASN A 498 5.76 -1.38 29.90
N LYS A 499 6.15 -2.13 28.84
CA LYS A 499 7.55 -2.25 28.40
C LYS A 499 8.01 -1.07 27.54
N HIS A 500 7.17 -0.60 26.62
CA HIS A 500 7.54 0.35 25.54
C HIS A 500 6.71 1.64 25.57
N GLY A 501 6.01 1.93 26.66
CA GLY A 501 5.12 3.09 26.76
C GLY A 501 5.83 4.42 26.50
N ASP A 502 7.07 4.58 26.97
CA ASP A 502 7.84 5.79 26.70
C ASP A 502 8.06 6.03 25.21
N ASN A 503 8.25 4.98 24.41
CA ASN A 503 8.44 5.11 22.97
C ASN A 503 7.18 5.61 22.24
N TYR A 504 5.99 5.29 22.78
CA TYR A 504 4.72 5.82 22.25
C TYR A 504 4.49 7.28 22.61
N PHE A 505 5.00 7.75 23.77
CA PHE A 505 4.61 9.04 24.33
C PHE A 505 5.75 10.05 24.48
N ARG A 506 6.89 9.87 23.80
CA ARG A 506 8.00 10.84 23.76
C ARG A 506 7.53 12.23 23.31
N TRP A 507 6.59 12.29 22.36
CA TRP A 507 5.97 13.53 21.87
C TRP A 507 5.24 14.36 22.95
N VAL A 508 4.97 13.79 24.11
CA VAL A 508 4.42 14.51 25.25
C VAL A 508 5.49 15.35 25.94
N ARG A 509 6.77 14.94 25.84
CA ARG A 509 7.90 15.68 26.42
C ARG A 509 8.54 16.65 25.43
N ASP A 510 8.43 16.36 24.14
CA ASP A 510 9.06 17.12 23.07
C ASP A 510 8.15 17.17 21.85
N PHE A 511 7.78 18.39 21.43
CA PHE A 511 6.86 18.58 20.29
C PHE A 511 7.54 18.43 18.94
N SER A 512 8.86 18.36 18.86
CA SER A 512 9.58 18.03 17.64
C SER A 512 9.32 16.58 17.21
N ILE A 513 9.03 15.70 18.17
CA ILE A 513 8.77 14.28 17.92
C ILE A 513 7.37 14.09 17.33
N PRO A 514 7.23 13.46 16.17
CA PRO A 514 5.94 13.21 15.53
C PRO A 514 5.10 12.20 16.32
N ILE A 515 3.77 12.29 16.15
CA ILE A 515 2.83 11.42 16.83
C ILE A 515 2.59 10.12 16.04
N THR A 516 2.73 10.18 14.72
CA THR A 516 2.33 9.10 13.83
C THR A 516 3.34 8.88 12.71
N ASN A 517 3.40 7.65 12.22
CA ASN A 517 4.23 7.24 11.09
C ASN A 517 3.59 7.57 9.72
N ASN A 518 2.78 8.63 9.64
CA ASN A 518 2.05 8.97 8.42
C ASN A 518 2.94 9.25 7.21
N LEU A 519 4.18 9.70 7.43
CA LEU A 519 5.11 10.01 6.36
C LEU A 519 5.50 8.73 5.59
N SER A 520 5.90 7.69 6.31
CA SER A 520 6.23 6.39 5.71
C SER A 520 4.99 5.68 5.17
N GLU A 521 3.84 5.75 5.88
CA GLU A 521 2.59 5.16 5.39
C GLU A 521 2.19 5.72 4.01
N ARG A 522 2.36 7.03 3.78
CA ARG A 522 2.08 7.65 2.47
C ARG A 522 3.03 7.15 1.39
N ALA A 523 4.32 7.01 1.72
CA ALA A 523 5.33 6.48 0.82
C ALA A 523 5.03 5.02 0.43
N ILE A 524 4.66 4.19 1.40
CA ILE A 524 4.26 2.78 1.19
C ILE A 524 2.98 2.65 0.35
N ARG A 525 2.01 3.54 0.50
CA ARG A 525 0.78 3.51 -0.34
C ARG A 525 1.09 3.62 -1.82
N ASN A 526 2.09 4.40 -2.18
CA ASN A 526 2.54 4.55 -3.57
C ASN A 526 3.11 3.22 -4.13
N LEU A 527 3.85 2.47 -3.30
CA LEU A 527 4.34 1.13 -3.64
C LEU A 527 3.19 0.12 -3.83
N LYS A 528 2.19 0.15 -2.95
CA LYS A 528 0.98 -0.67 -3.08
C LYS A 528 0.20 -0.35 -4.35
N SER A 529 0.14 0.92 -4.74
CA SER A 529 -0.49 1.33 -6.00
C SER A 529 0.23 0.74 -7.20
N LYS A 530 1.57 0.70 -7.19
CA LYS A 530 2.37 0.03 -8.24
C LYS A 530 2.04 -1.45 -8.34
N GLN A 531 1.98 -2.15 -7.20
CA GLN A 531 1.64 -3.57 -7.17
C GLN A 531 0.22 -3.83 -7.67
N ASN A 532 -0.75 -3.01 -7.25
CA ASN A 532 -2.14 -3.14 -7.69
C ASN A 532 -2.30 -2.92 -9.21
N ALA A 533 -1.52 -1.99 -9.77
CA ALA A 533 -1.56 -1.67 -11.20
C ALA A 533 -0.82 -2.70 -12.07
N SER A 534 0.31 -3.23 -11.60
CA SER A 534 1.24 -4.08 -12.39
C SER A 534 1.27 -5.55 -11.94
N GLY A 535 0.57 -5.91 -10.85
CA GLY A 535 0.49 -7.27 -10.30
C GLY A 535 1.74 -7.67 -9.50
N GLN A 536 2.89 -7.78 -10.16
CA GLN A 536 4.14 -8.21 -9.52
C GLN A 536 5.38 -7.68 -10.23
N PHE A 537 6.52 -7.77 -9.56
CA PHE A 537 7.84 -7.63 -10.19
C PHE A 537 8.30 -8.98 -10.75
N LYS A 538 8.90 -8.96 -11.94
CA LYS A 538 9.36 -10.19 -12.61
C LYS A 538 10.44 -10.92 -11.79
N ASN A 539 11.34 -10.17 -11.14
CA ASN A 539 12.43 -10.68 -10.29
C ASN A 539 12.90 -9.58 -9.33
N ILE A 540 13.77 -9.93 -8.38
CA ILE A 540 14.31 -9.00 -7.39
C ILE A 540 15.02 -7.82 -8.03
N LYS A 541 15.81 -8.03 -9.09
CA LYS A 541 16.51 -6.95 -9.81
C LYS A 541 15.56 -5.91 -10.40
N SER A 542 14.37 -6.33 -10.84
CA SER A 542 13.34 -5.39 -11.31
C SER A 542 12.76 -4.56 -10.17
N ALA A 543 12.60 -5.14 -8.98
CA ALA A 543 12.13 -4.44 -7.79
C ALA A 543 13.20 -3.47 -7.25
N GLU A 544 14.48 -3.88 -7.24
CA GLU A 544 15.61 -3.02 -6.88
C GLU A 544 15.74 -1.83 -7.84
N ASN A 545 15.69 -2.06 -9.15
CA ASN A 545 15.73 -0.98 -10.14
C ASN A 545 14.58 0.03 -9.93
N PHE A 546 13.38 -0.46 -9.65
CA PHE A 546 12.25 0.38 -9.30
C PHE A 546 12.51 1.18 -8.02
N ALA A 547 13.02 0.55 -6.96
CA ALA A 547 13.33 1.18 -5.69
C ALA A 547 14.38 2.31 -5.85
N ILE A 548 15.44 2.08 -6.61
CA ILE A 548 16.49 3.06 -6.90
C ILE A 548 15.91 4.28 -7.64
N ILE A 549 15.15 4.04 -8.73
CA ILE A 549 14.53 5.12 -9.50
C ILE A 549 13.51 5.88 -8.64
N LYS A 550 12.73 5.15 -7.82
CA LYS A 550 11.75 5.74 -6.91
C LYS A 550 12.41 6.62 -5.85
N SER A 551 13.55 6.20 -5.31
CA SER A 551 14.34 6.99 -4.36
C SER A 551 14.75 8.34 -4.97
N PHE A 552 15.23 8.34 -6.20
CA PHE A 552 15.61 9.56 -6.91
C PHE A 552 14.41 10.47 -7.18
N THR A 553 13.35 9.93 -7.75
CA THR A 553 12.18 10.74 -8.13
C THR A 553 11.44 11.27 -6.91
N GLU A 554 11.28 10.48 -5.86
CA GLU A 554 10.58 10.91 -4.65
C GLU A 554 11.38 11.95 -3.86
N THR A 555 12.71 11.79 -3.77
CA THR A 555 13.61 12.79 -3.17
C THR A 555 13.57 14.10 -3.96
N SER A 556 13.61 14.04 -5.30
CA SER A 556 13.45 15.21 -6.16
C SER A 556 12.12 15.93 -5.88
N ARG A 557 11.01 15.20 -5.87
CA ARG A 557 9.67 15.74 -5.62
C ARG A 557 9.53 16.40 -4.25
N LYS A 558 10.11 15.78 -3.20
CA LYS A 558 10.08 16.34 -1.84
C LYS A 558 10.75 17.71 -1.76
N ASN A 559 11.72 17.97 -2.63
CA ASN A 559 12.44 19.24 -2.70
C ASN A 559 11.95 20.16 -3.82
N GLY A 560 10.75 19.94 -4.35
CA GLY A 560 10.13 20.83 -5.34
C GLY A 560 10.63 20.66 -6.78
N ILE A 561 11.47 19.65 -7.05
CA ILE A 561 11.94 19.35 -8.40
C ILE A 561 10.91 18.43 -9.08
N ASN A 562 10.47 18.84 -10.28
CA ASN A 562 9.59 18.02 -11.11
C ASN A 562 10.30 16.70 -11.49
N GLU A 563 9.65 15.55 -11.20
CA GLU A 563 10.24 14.22 -11.39
C GLU A 563 10.59 13.92 -12.85
N PHE A 564 9.77 14.38 -13.80
CA PHE A 564 10.04 14.20 -15.24
C PHE A 564 11.26 15.03 -15.69
N LYS A 565 11.41 16.25 -15.14
CA LYS A 565 12.61 17.10 -15.37
C LYS A 565 13.86 16.41 -14.83
N ALA A 566 13.78 15.81 -13.62
CA ALA A 566 14.88 15.07 -13.01
C ALA A 566 15.25 13.83 -13.84
N LEU A 567 14.28 13.05 -14.29
CA LEU A 567 14.49 11.88 -15.14
C LEU A 567 15.06 12.28 -16.50
N ARG A 568 14.66 13.39 -17.08
CA ARG A 568 15.22 13.90 -18.34
C ARG A 568 16.71 14.25 -18.20
N ARG A 569 17.11 14.94 -17.11
CA ARG A 569 18.52 15.20 -16.80
C ARG A 569 19.31 13.90 -16.64
N LEU A 570 18.75 12.92 -15.92
CA LEU A 570 19.36 11.60 -15.77
C LEU A 570 19.64 10.94 -17.11
N MET A 571 18.67 10.95 -18.03
CA MET A 571 18.81 10.29 -19.33
C MET A 571 19.73 11.08 -20.27
N ALA A 572 19.78 12.39 -20.14
CA ALA A 572 20.74 13.25 -20.82
C ALA A 572 22.20 13.09 -20.30
N GLY A 573 22.43 12.30 -19.23
CA GLY A 573 23.76 12.03 -18.71
C GLY A 573 24.22 12.97 -17.59
N ASN A 574 23.35 13.88 -17.11
CA ASN A 574 23.64 14.86 -16.07
C ASN A 574 22.57 14.80 -14.96
N PRO A 575 22.48 13.69 -14.18
CA PRO A 575 21.50 13.58 -13.08
C PRO A 575 21.80 14.60 -11.99
N TYR A 576 20.77 15.01 -11.27
CA TYR A 576 20.97 15.76 -10.03
C TYR A 576 21.72 14.91 -9.01
N THR A 577 22.67 15.49 -8.31
CA THR A 577 23.29 14.93 -7.11
C THR A 577 22.37 15.13 -5.91
N VAL A 578 22.63 14.41 -4.81
CA VAL A 578 21.87 14.58 -3.55
C VAL A 578 22.01 16.03 -3.04
N LYS A 579 23.21 16.58 -3.09
CA LYS A 579 23.48 17.97 -2.66
C LYS A 579 22.70 19.00 -3.48
N GLU A 580 22.69 18.86 -4.81
CA GLU A 580 21.89 19.75 -5.69
C GLU A 580 20.40 19.66 -5.38
N ILE A 581 19.87 18.46 -5.09
CA ILE A 581 18.46 18.30 -4.74
C ILE A 581 18.15 18.96 -3.39
N LEU A 582 18.96 18.72 -2.38
CA LEU A 582 18.73 19.24 -1.03
C LEU A 582 18.90 20.76 -0.94
N SER A 583 19.72 21.36 -1.80
CA SER A 583 19.93 22.81 -1.88
C SER A 583 18.97 23.50 -2.89
N PHE A 584 18.10 22.73 -3.57
CA PHE A 584 17.21 23.29 -4.58
C PHE A 584 16.18 24.22 -3.95
N GLN A 585 16.15 25.45 -4.43
CA GLN A 585 15.08 26.40 -4.11
C GLN A 585 14.15 26.50 -5.33
N PRO A 586 12.85 26.16 -5.19
CA PRO A 586 11.91 26.35 -6.28
C PRO A 586 11.80 27.86 -6.57
N ASP A 587 11.86 28.21 -7.84
CA ASP A 587 11.55 29.59 -8.28
C ASP A 587 10.16 29.96 -7.75
N THR A 588 10.10 30.94 -6.89
CA THR A 588 8.86 31.51 -6.33
C THR A 588 8.23 32.50 -7.31
N GLY A 589 8.13 32.10 -8.61
CA GLY A 589 7.44 32.88 -9.62
C GLY A 589 5.91 32.77 -9.55
#